data_03a3b83a86d5a10e3462ded21c8cee29
#
_entry.id   03a3b83a86d5a10e3462ded21c8cee29
#
_cell.length_a   1.000
_cell.length_b   1.000
_cell.length_c   1.000
_cell.angle_alpha   90.00
_cell.angle_beta   90.00
_cell.angle_gamma   90.00
#
_symmetry.space_group_name_H-M   'P 1'
#
loop_
_entity.id
_entity.type
_entity.pdbx_description
1 polymer ?
#
loop_
_entity_poly.entity_id
_entity_poly.type
_entity_poly.pdbx_seq_one_letter_code
_entity_poly.pdbx_strand_id
1 'polypeptide(L)'
;FFPGGFTPRFFGDVTDYAFVGGVKGMSGDLTYDISGRYGNNEISYTLANTINPSLGNESPTSFKPGDLTNEETQIQADFTYDLNQYVLAFGASYLDESYEISEGELSSYFAGSYATSDPWEFCNDDYTTTALGAAVIANGSTLNCANYTSADSNDDGVEDDGFAGVDAVYTVVGVGSNGFPGYSPDYSGSYDRDSYAVYTDISGDITDELFAQAALRYEDYSDFGSEVVYKVAGFYQFSDEVGFRSSFGTGFRAPTPGQQ
;
A
#
# COMPACT_ATOMS: atom_id res chain seq x y z
N PHE A 1 27.61 2.36 17.83
CA PHE A 1 26.19 2.22 18.17
C PHE A 1 25.89 0.87 18.85
N PHE A 2 26.07 -0.26 18.18
CA PHE A 2 25.64 -1.58 18.62
C PHE A 2 26.79 -2.60 18.53
N PRO A 3 27.80 -2.58 19.41
CA PRO A 3 28.97 -3.44 19.27
C PRO A 3 28.66 -4.94 19.32
N GLY A 4 27.52 -5.33 19.85
CA GLY A 4 27.03 -6.71 19.87
C GLY A 4 26.07 -7.09 18.74
N GLY A 5 25.91 -6.22 17.75
CA GLY A 5 24.86 -6.34 16.73
C GLY A 5 23.55 -5.72 17.19
N PHE A 6 22.57 -5.62 16.26
CA PHE A 6 21.25 -5.04 16.55
C PHE A 6 20.15 -5.74 15.77
N THR A 7 18.93 -5.57 16.26
CA THR A 7 17.71 -6.00 15.55
C THR A 7 16.78 -4.80 15.49
N PRO A 8 16.49 -4.28 14.31
CA PRO A 8 15.51 -3.21 14.14
C PRO A 8 14.16 -3.60 14.73
N ARG A 9 13.47 -2.65 15.35
CA ARG A 9 12.12 -2.80 15.90
C ARG A 9 11.21 -1.83 15.20
N PHE A 10 10.22 -2.37 14.50
CA PHE A 10 9.24 -1.58 13.75
C PHE A 10 7.91 -1.60 14.47
N PHE A 11 7.36 -0.42 14.72
CA PHE A 11 6.09 -0.21 15.40
C PHE A 11 5.16 0.60 14.52
N GLY A 12 3.85 0.34 14.64
CA GLY A 12 2.80 1.15 14.05
C GLY A 12 1.75 1.46 15.12
N ASP A 13 1.54 2.74 15.39
CA ASP A 13 0.45 3.21 16.21
C ASP A 13 -0.75 3.48 15.28
N VAL A 14 -1.86 2.78 15.51
CA VAL A 14 -3.06 2.87 14.67
C VAL A 14 -4.14 3.66 15.37
N THR A 15 -4.64 4.69 14.69
CA THR A 15 -5.84 5.44 15.06
C THR A 15 -6.93 5.17 14.02
N ASP A 16 -8.09 4.70 14.47
CA ASP A 16 -9.22 4.38 13.59
C ASP A 16 -10.50 4.90 14.22
N TYR A 17 -11.28 5.68 13.45
CA TYR A 17 -12.59 6.13 13.88
C TYR A 17 -13.54 6.30 12.70
N ALA A 18 -14.82 6.09 12.94
CA ALA A 18 -15.85 6.29 11.95
C ALA A 18 -17.12 6.86 12.58
N PHE A 19 -17.84 7.63 11.77
CA PHE A 19 -19.16 8.16 12.11
C PHE A 19 -20.15 7.75 11.04
N VAL A 20 -21.32 7.28 11.46
CA VAL A 20 -22.43 6.92 10.57
C VAL A 20 -23.69 7.60 11.07
N GLY A 21 -24.44 8.22 10.17
CA GLY A 21 -25.73 8.80 10.46
C GLY A 21 -26.69 8.67 9.28
N GLY A 22 -27.97 8.51 9.55
CA GLY A 22 -28.94 8.33 8.48
C GLY A 22 -30.38 8.37 8.93
N VAL A 23 -31.26 8.26 7.97
CA VAL A 23 -32.70 8.14 8.16
C VAL A 23 -33.23 6.92 7.41
N LYS A 24 -34.10 6.17 8.07
CA LYS A 24 -34.71 4.97 7.55
C LYS A 24 -36.21 5.00 7.80
N GLY A 25 -36.98 4.61 6.84
CA GLY A 25 -38.42 4.64 6.97
C GLY A 25 -39.16 3.87 5.91
N MET A 26 -40.48 3.94 5.98
CA MET A 26 -41.40 3.31 5.04
C MET A 26 -42.54 4.28 4.72
N SER A 27 -42.94 4.32 3.44
CA SER A 27 -44.06 5.10 2.96
C SER A 27 -44.88 4.26 1.95
N GLY A 28 -45.99 3.67 2.39
CA GLY A 28 -46.69 2.65 1.63
C GLY A 28 -45.79 1.43 1.42
N ASP A 29 -45.69 1.02 0.16
CA ASP A 29 -44.88 -0.14 -0.25
C ASP A 29 -43.37 0.20 -0.47
N LEU A 30 -42.99 1.47 -0.27
CA LEU A 30 -41.59 1.93 -0.41
C LEU A 30 -40.88 1.95 0.96
N THR A 31 -39.84 1.19 1.10
CA THR A 31 -38.86 1.32 2.18
C THR A 31 -37.65 2.10 1.70
N TYR A 32 -37.10 2.96 2.54
CA TYR A 32 -35.89 3.75 2.23
C TYR A 32 -34.90 3.74 3.39
N ASP A 33 -33.61 3.80 3.03
CA ASP A 33 -32.49 3.99 3.93
C ASP A 33 -31.53 4.97 3.27
N ILE A 34 -31.33 6.15 3.89
CA ILE A 34 -30.43 7.19 3.40
C ILE A 34 -29.46 7.49 4.50
N SER A 35 -28.18 7.25 4.23
CA SER A 35 -27.11 7.37 5.22
C SER A 35 -25.89 8.06 4.68
N GLY A 36 -25.10 8.63 5.59
CA GLY A 36 -23.76 9.13 5.36
C GLY A 36 -22.79 8.49 6.34
N ARG A 37 -21.58 8.22 5.85
CA ARG A 37 -20.47 7.67 6.62
C ARG A 37 -19.23 8.52 6.38
N TYR A 38 -18.49 8.76 7.45
CA TYR A 38 -17.12 9.24 7.41
C TYR A 38 -16.24 8.28 8.20
N GLY A 39 -15.09 7.92 7.66
CA GLY A 39 -14.10 7.08 8.30
C GLY A 39 -12.70 7.64 8.10
N ASN A 40 -11.86 7.48 9.11
CA ASN A 40 -10.44 7.79 9.05
C ASN A 40 -9.67 6.65 9.69
N ASN A 41 -8.59 6.24 9.03
CA ASN A 41 -7.62 5.29 9.53
C ASN A 41 -6.23 5.87 9.31
N GLU A 42 -5.46 6.00 10.39
CA GLU A 42 -4.08 6.48 10.37
C GLU A 42 -3.17 5.44 11.01
N ILE A 43 -2.02 5.19 10.41
CA ILE A 43 -0.94 4.41 10.99
C ILE A 43 0.34 5.25 11.01
N SER A 44 0.83 5.55 12.23
CA SER A 44 2.09 6.26 12.46
C SER A 44 3.20 5.28 12.75
N TYR A 45 4.24 5.31 11.92
CA TYR A 45 5.38 4.40 12.04
C TYR A 45 6.49 4.93 12.94
N THR A 46 7.07 4.02 13.72
CA THR A 46 8.30 4.26 14.46
C THR A 46 9.25 3.08 14.25
N LEU A 47 10.48 3.37 13.87
CA LEU A 47 11.56 2.40 13.76
C LEU A 47 12.60 2.70 14.84
N ALA A 48 12.95 1.73 15.66
CA ALA A 48 13.90 1.89 16.76
C ALA A 48 14.96 0.80 16.74
N ASN A 49 16.04 1.02 17.51
CA ASN A 49 17.17 0.11 17.63
C ASN A 49 17.81 -0.20 16.26
N THR A 50 18.03 0.84 15.47
CA THR A 50 18.64 0.79 14.15
C THR A 50 19.45 2.05 13.87
N ILE A 51 20.03 2.15 12.70
CA ILE A 51 20.78 3.32 12.21
C ILE A 51 20.49 3.56 10.72
N ASN A 52 20.79 4.77 10.25
CA ASN A 52 21.04 5.05 8.85
C ASN A 52 22.54 4.96 8.61
N PRO A 53 23.05 3.90 7.97
CA PRO A 53 24.50 3.69 7.84
C PRO A 53 25.21 4.83 7.12
N SER A 54 24.53 5.47 6.16
CA SER A 54 25.11 6.56 5.37
C SER A 54 25.38 7.85 6.17
N LEU A 55 24.77 8.00 7.35
CA LEU A 55 25.02 9.10 8.28
C LEU A 55 26.22 8.83 9.22
N GLY A 56 26.77 7.61 9.21
CA GLY A 56 27.86 7.22 10.09
C GLY A 56 27.51 7.44 11.56
N ASN A 57 28.41 8.03 12.32
CA ASN A 57 28.27 8.26 13.76
C ASN A 57 27.26 9.38 14.12
N GLU A 58 26.75 10.12 13.15
CA GLU A 58 25.69 11.13 13.34
C GLU A 58 24.29 10.53 13.22
N SER A 59 24.19 9.25 12.88
CA SER A 59 22.88 8.59 12.75
C SER A 59 22.13 8.56 14.08
N PRO A 60 20.84 8.92 14.11
CA PRO A 60 19.94 8.53 15.19
C PRO A 60 19.83 7.00 15.32
N THR A 61 19.28 6.54 16.42
CA THR A 61 18.98 5.11 16.65
C THR A 61 17.49 4.81 16.69
N SER A 62 16.65 5.83 16.45
CA SER A 62 15.20 5.76 16.31
C SER A 62 14.75 6.75 15.26
N PHE A 63 13.75 6.37 14.47
CA PHE A 63 13.28 7.12 13.31
C PHE A 63 11.75 7.13 13.24
N LYS A 64 11.22 8.20 12.63
CA LYS A 64 9.84 8.27 12.16
C LYS A 64 9.83 8.20 10.63
N PRO A 65 9.61 7.01 10.05
CA PRO A 65 9.72 6.85 8.60
C PRO A 65 8.56 7.44 7.81
N GLY A 66 7.52 7.92 8.47
CA GLY A 66 6.33 8.52 7.88
C GLY A 66 5.05 7.86 8.37
N ASP A 67 3.93 8.43 7.96
CA ASP A 67 2.60 7.99 8.34
C ASP A 67 1.77 7.66 7.09
N LEU A 68 0.80 6.78 7.22
CA LEU A 68 -0.18 6.49 6.19
C LEU A 68 -1.56 6.83 6.72
N THR A 69 -2.31 7.65 5.98
CA THR A 69 -3.67 8.04 6.34
C THR A 69 -4.63 7.66 5.22
N ASN A 70 -5.74 7.02 5.57
CA ASN A 70 -6.85 6.76 4.66
C ASN A 70 -8.11 7.40 5.19
N GLU A 71 -8.76 8.23 4.38
CA GLU A 71 -10.04 8.86 4.71
C GLU A 71 -11.10 8.45 3.69
N GLU A 72 -12.32 8.26 4.17
CA GLU A 72 -13.47 7.93 3.32
C GLU A 72 -14.69 8.73 3.74
N THR A 73 -15.36 9.33 2.77
CA THR A 73 -16.69 9.91 2.94
C THR A 73 -17.67 9.26 1.97
N GLN A 74 -18.73 8.65 2.49
CA GLN A 74 -19.73 7.99 1.68
C GLN A 74 -21.12 8.55 1.96
N ILE A 75 -21.90 8.76 0.90
CA ILE A 75 -23.36 9.00 0.97
C ILE A 75 -24.02 7.88 0.18
N GLN A 76 -25.06 7.28 0.76
CA GLN A 76 -25.79 6.16 0.18
C GLN A 76 -27.29 6.34 0.36
N ALA A 77 -28.06 5.99 -0.66
CA ALA A 77 -29.51 5.98 -0.64
C ALA A 77 -30.02 4.67 -1.26
N ASP A 78 -30.67 3.85 -0.44
CA ASP A 78 -31.19 2.54 -0.80
C ASP A 78 -32.72 2.53 -0.67
N PHE A 79 -33.36 1.99 -1.66
CA PHE A 79 -34.82 1.90 -1.75
C PHE A 79 -35.24 0.47 -2.07
N THR A 80 -36.34 0.04 -1.45
CA THR A 80 -36.99 -1.24 -1.76
C THR A 80 -38.45 -0.98 -1.95
N TYR A 81 -39.01 -1.41 -3.08
CA TYR A 81 -40.41 -1.27 -3.39
C TYR A 81 -41.07 -2.64 -3.53
N ASP A 82 -42.12 -2.87 -2.72
CA ASP A 82 -42.87 -4.10 -2.76
C ASP A 82 -43.93 -4.03 -3.88
N LEU A 83 -43.81 -4.95 -4.85
CA LEU A 83 -44.73 -5.12 -5.98
C LEU A 83 -45.66 -6.36 -5.77
N ASN A 84 -45.88 -6.77 -4.54
CA ASN A 84 -46.57 -7.99 -4.10
C ASN A 84 -45.80 -9.28 -4.46
N GLN A 85 -45.81 -9.67 -5.73
CA GLN A 85 -45.10 -10.88 -6.22
C GLN A 85 -43.62 -10.64 -6.43
N TYR A 86 -43.20 -9.38 -6.66
CA TYR A 86 -41.83 -9.00 -6.93
C TYR A 86 -41.38 -7.93 -5.93
N VAL A 87 -40.09 -7.92 -5.66
CA VAL A 87 -39.42 -6.87 -4.91
C VAL A 87 -38.46 -6.18 -5.85
N LEU A 88 -38.57 -4.86 -5.95
CA LEU A 88 -37.66 -4.02 -6.69
C LEU A 88 -36.75 -3.26 -5.67
N ALA A 89 -35.47 -3.53 -5.69
CA ALA A 89 -34.49 -2.73 -4.96
C ALA A 89 -33.71 -1.84 -5.94
N PHE A 90 -33.42 -0.61 -5.53
CA PHE A 90 -32.61 0.33 -6.31
C PHE A 90 -31.93 1.33 -5.39
N GLY A 91 -30.84 1.88 -5.83
CA GLY A 91 -30.13 2.84 -5.01
C GLY A 91 -29.02 3.54 -5.76
N ALA A 92 -28.41 4.50 -5.06
CA ALA A 92 -27.25 5.24 -5.51
C ALA A 92 -26.31 5.48 -4.35
N SER A 93 -25.01 5.54 -4.66
CA SER A 93 -23.98 5.92 -3.71
C SER A 93 -22.95 6.84 -4.34
N TYR A 94 -22.39 7.69 -3.51
CA TYR A 94 -21.20 8.50 -3.79
C TYR A 94 -20.16 8.19 -2.73
N LEU A 95 -18.93 7.96 -3.16
CA LEU A 95 -17.79 7.69 -2.30
C LEU A 95 -16.65 8.62 -2.71
N ASP A 96 -16.07 9.29 -1.72
CA ASP A 96 -14.86 10.08 -1.82
C ASP A 96 -13.81 9.42 -0.92
N GLU A 97 -12.67 9.09 -1.50
CA GLU A 97 -11.57 8.39 -0.83
C GLU A 97 -10.29 9.20 -0.99
N SER A 98 -9.53 9.32 0.08
CA SER A 98 -8.21 9.93 0.11
C SER A 98 -7.22 8.99 0.77
N TYR A 99 -6.05 8.86 0.17
CA TYR A 99 -4.93 8.12 0.73
C TYR A 99 -3.68 9.00 0.72
N GLU A 100 -3.13 9.26 1.91
CA GLU A 100 -1.94 10.08 2.09
C GLU A 100 -0.78 9.25 2.60
N ILE A 101 0.38 9.44 1.98
CA ILE A 101 1.68 8.99 2.46
C ILE A 101 2.44 10.23 2.92
N SER A 102 2.58 10.40 4.23
CA SER A 102 3.33 11.51 4.80
C SER A 102 4.83 11.27 4.73
N GLU A 103 5.59 12.34 4.47
CA GLU A 103 7.05 12.30 4.48
C GLU A 103 7.59 11.87 5.84
N GLY A 104 8.60 11.01 5.83
CA GLY A 104 9.36 10.64 7.02
C GLY A 104 10.31 11.74 7.47
N GLU A 105 10.89 11.59 8.66
CA GLU A 105 11.96 12.50 9.10
C GLU A 105 13.20 12.34 8.19
N LEU A 106 13.89 13.44 7.92
CA LEU A 106 15.03 13.53 6.97
C LEU A 106 16.06 12.42 7.22
N SER A 107 16.41 12.17 8.47
CA SER A 107 17.40 11.15 8.86
C SER A 107 16.99 9.72 8.47
N SER A 108 15.68 9.47 8.23
CA SER A 108 15.18 8.15 7.88
C SER A 108 15.37 7.77 6.40
N TYR A 109 15.57 8.74 5.51
CA TYR A 109 15.72 8.49 4.06
C TYR A 109 16.91 9.22 3.41
N PHE A 110 17.51 10.22 4.06
CA PHE A 110 18.56 11.04 3.48
C PHE A 110 19.86 10.25 3.28
N ALA A 111 20.53 10.50 2.14
CA ALA A 111 21.86 10.00 1.84
C ALA A 111 22.91 10.87 2.55
N GLY A 112 23.56 10.32 3.57
CA GLY A 112 24.63 11.00 4.28
C GLY A 112 25.97 10.94 3.56
N SER A 113 27.01 11.51 4.18
CA SER A 113 28.37 11.62 3.62
C SER A 113 29.04 10.26 3.36
N TYR A 114 28.56 9.20 3.98
CA TYR A 114 29.07 7.84 3.77
C TYR A 114 28.34 7.07 2.67
N ALA A 115 27.38 7.68 1.96
CA ALA A 115 26.68 7.08 0.82
C ALA A 115 27.52 7.13 -0.47
N THR A 116 28.81 6.84 -0.37
CA THR A 116 29.75 6.81 -1.49
C THR A 116 30.81 5.74 -1.22
N SER A 117 31.49 5.28 -2.27
CA SER A 117 32.67 4.42 -2.12
C SER A 117 33.84 5.20 -1.51
N ASP A 118 34.63 4.52 -0.67
CA ASP A 118 35.75 5.09 0.03
C ASP A 118 35.49 6.48 0.67
N PRO A 119 34.53 6.62 1.55
CA PRO A 119 34.15 7.91 2.13
C PRO A 119 35.23 8.50 3.03
N TRP A 120 36.28 7.77 3.31
CA TRP A 120 37.47 8.19 4.11
C TRP A 120 38.66 8.56 3.26
N GLU A 121 38.59 8.47 1.94
CA GLU A 121 39.66 8.75 1.00
C GLU A 121 40.95 7.96 1.33
N PHE A 122 40.83 6.68 1.64
CA PHE A 122 41.96 5.80 1.90
C PHE A 122 42.73 5.40 0.65
N CYS A 123 42.03 5.43 -0.51
CA CYS A 123 42.58 5.06 -1.79
C CYS A 123 42.51 6.22 -2.78
N ASN A 124 43.50 6.31 -3.66
CA ASN A 124 43.50 7.22 -4.80
C ASN A 124 42.72 6.62 -5.98
N ASP A 125 42.34 7.45 -6.95
CA ASP A 125 41.65 7.02 -8.19
C ASP A 125 42.45 6.00 -9.03
N ASP A 126 43.79 6.00 -8.85
CA ASP A 126 44.71 5.05 -9.51
C ASP A 126 44.90 3.76 -8.69
N TYR A 127 44.05 3.52 -7.69
CA TYR A 127 44.11 2.37 -6.79
C TYR A 127 45.39 2.26 -5.95
N THR A 128 46.13 3.35 -5.81
CA THR A 128 47.23 3.44 -4.85
C THR A 128 46.72 3.91 -3.48
N THR A 129 47.43 3.56 -2.43
CA THR A 129 47.06 3.91 -1.06
C THR A 129 47.44 5.37 -0.74
N THR A 130 46.52 6.15 -0.19
CA THR A 130 46.78 7.49 0.32
C THR A 130 47.60 7.45 1.61
N ALA A 131 48.04 8.60 2.11
CA ALA A 131 48.73 8.70 3.39
C ALA A 131 47.83 8.23 4.57
N LEU A 132 46.51 8.50 4.50
CA LEU A 132 45.50 8.01 5.49
C LEU A 132 45.35 6.51 5.40
N GLY A 133 45.22 5.97 4.20
CA GLY A 133 45.15 4.53 3.96
C GLY A 133 46.42 3.80 4.45
N ALA A 134 47.59 4.36 4.18
CA ALA A 134 48.87 3.81 4.71
C ALA A 134 48.88 3.79 6.24
N ALA A 135 48.35 4.83 6.88
CA ALA A 135 48.30 4.92 8.34
C ALA A 135 47.37 3.83 8.94
N VAL A 136 46.19 3.58 8.36
CA VAL A 136 45.29 2.52 8.87
C VAL A 136 45.85 1.12 8.63
N ILE A 137 46.58 0.89 7.52
CA ILE A 137 47.28 -0.37 7.26
C ILE A 137 48.38 -0.58 8.33
N ALA A 138 49.16 0.46 8.64
CA ALA A 138 50.19 0.40 9.68
C ALA A 138 49.60 0.09 11.08
N ASN A 139 48.34 0.43 11.31
CA ASN A 139 47.60 0.13 12.52
C ASN A 139 46.84 -1.22 12.47
N GLY A 140 47.11 -2.07 11.47
CA GLY A 140 46.57 -3.43 11.38
C GLY A 140 45.32 -3.60 10.53
N SER A 141 44.92 -2.60 9.71
CA SER A 141 43.87 -2.74 8.72
C SER A 141 44.30 -3.67 7.60
N THR A 142 43.33 -4.43 7.08
CA THR A 142 43.48 -5.29 5.89
C THR A 142 43.20 -4.56 4.58
N LEU A 143 43.08 -3.24 4.59
CA LEU A 143 42.83 -2.39 3.43
C LEU A 143 43.81 -2.73 2.28
N ASN A 144 43.26 -2.91 1.11
CA ASN A 144 43.97 -3.12 -0.13
C ASN A 144 43.36 -2.36 -1.30
N CYS A 145 43.83 -1.18 -1.57
CA CYS A 145 43.30 -0.32 -2.65
C CYS A 145 43.44 -0.95 -4.03
N ALA A 146 44.42 -1.83 -4.26
CA ALA A 146 44.64 -2.50 -5.53
C ALA A 146 43.68 -3.69 -5.75
N ASN A 147 42.88 -4.02 -4.77
CA ASN A 147 41.92 -5.15 -4.84
C ASN A 147 40.58 -4.75 -5.49
N TYR A 148 40.48 -3.52 -5.98
CA TYR A 148 39.35 -3.13 -6.84
C TYR A 148 39.63 -3.70 -8.25
N THR A 149 39.02 -4.84 -8.52
CA THR A 149 38.91 -5.36 -9.88
C THR A 149 37.44 -5.25 -10.27
N SER A 150 37.16 -4.51 -11.35
CA SER A 150 35.91 -4.71 -12.08
C SER A 150 35.89 -6.17 -12.51
N ALA A 151 35.15 -7.00 -11.84
CA ALA A 151 35.04 -8.40 -12.18
C ALA A 151 33.64 -8.65 -12.71
N ASP A 152 33.56 -9.31 -13.84
CA ASP A 152 32.37 -10.03 -14.29
C ASP A 152 32.17 -11.21 -13.33
N SER A 153 31.36 -11.02 -12.28
CA SER A 153 31.21 -12.01 -11.21
C SER A 153 30.31 -13.18 -11.60
N ASN A 154 29.54 -13.02 -12.66
CA ASN A 154 28.58 -14.03 -13.14
C ASN A 154 28.97 -14.58 -14.54
N ASP A 155 30.08 -14.10 -15.12
CA ASP A 155 30.63 -14.52 -16.41
C ASP A 155 29.66 -14.27 -17.59
N ASP A 156 28.86 -13.17 -17.51
CA ASP A 156 27.90 -12.81 -18.56
C ASP A 156 28.50 -11.86 -19.62
N GLY A 157 29.76 -11.48 -19.48
CA GLY A 157 30.49 -10.60 -20.39
C GLY A 157 30.23 -9.12 -20.14
N VAL A 158 29.52 -8.75 -19.08
CA VAL A 158 29.32 -7.37 -18.61
C VAL A 158 30.15 -7.18 -17.35
N GLU A 159 31.01 -6.16 -17.32
CA GLU A 159 31.65 -5.72 -16.09
C GLU A 159 30.52 -5.23 -15.14
N ASP A 160 29.99 -6.13 -14.35
CA ASP A 160 29.14 -5.76 -13.24
C ASP A 160 30.02 -5.48 -12.03
N ASP A 161 29.47 -4.77 -11.09
CA ASP A 161 29.99 -4.45 -9.78
C ASP A 161 30.29 -5.69 -8.91
N GLY A 162 30.82 -6.73 -9.50
CA GLY A 162 31.08 -8.04 -8.91
C GLY A 162 31.70 -7.94 -7.53
N PHE A 163 30.94 -8.34 -6.54
CA PHE A 163 31.33 -8.35 -5.13
C PHE A 163 32.44 -9.35 -4.77
N ALA A 164 32.86 -10.18 -5.70
CA ALA A 164 33.88 -11.18 -5.45
C ALA A 164 35.30 -10.59 -5.56
N GLY A 165 35.83 -10.12 -4.43
CA GLY A 165 37.23 -9.72 -4.32
C GLY A 165 37.49 -8.22 -4.14
N VAL A 166 36.46 -7.38 -4.06
CA VAL A 166 36.58 -5.94 -3.81
C VAL A 166 36.80 -5.71 -2.31
N ASP A 167 37.74 -4.84 -1.97
CA ASP A 167 37.94 -4.42 -0.58
C ASP A 167 36.67 -3.71 -0.05
N ALA A 168 36.35 -3.94 1.22
CA ALA A 168 35.15 -3.36 1.86
C ALA A 168 35.09 -1.83 1.79
N VAL A 169 36.22 -1.14 1.60
CA VAL A 169 36.30 0.33 1.44
C VAL A 169 35.52 0.83 0.21
N TYR A 170 35.38 0.01 -0.83
CA TYR A 170 34.63 0.35 -2.04
C TYR A 170 33.14 0.01 -1.96
N THR A 171 32.72 -0.67 -0.90
CA THR A 171 31.30 -1.00 -0.70
C THR A 171 30.54 0.23 -0.20
N VAL A 172 29.60 0.70 -1.00
CA VAL A 172 28.69 1.80 -0.60
C VAL A 172 27.72 1.28 0.45
N VAL A 173 27.62 1.97 1.57
CA VAL A 173 26.67 1.60 2.62
C VAL A 173 25.23 1.96 2.23
N GLY A 174 24.27 1.23 2.78
CA GLY A 174 22.85 1.48 2.54
C GLY A 174 22.42 2.88 2.99
N VAL A 175 21.52 3.51 2.23
CA VAL A 175 20.91 4.79 2.53
C VAL A 175 19.57 4.58 3.23
N GLY A 176 19.24 5.46 4.16
CA GLY A 176 18.02 5.40 4.95
C GLY A 176 18.13 4.50 6.18
N SER A 177 17.13 4.56 7.04
CA SER A 177 17.08 3.75 8.27
C SER A 177 17.02 2.26 7.94
N ASN A 178 17.95 1.49 8.50
CA ASN A 178 18.09 0.07 8.21
C ASN A 178 16.88 -0.70 8.75
N GLY A 179 16.24 -1.48 7.90
CA GLY A 179 15.04 -2.25 8.19
C GLY A 179 13.79 -1.66 7.55
N PHE A 180 13.64 -0.35 7.53
CA PHE A 180 12.58 0.36 6.80
C PHE A 180 13.01 1.82 6.54
N PRO A 181 13.48 2.15 5.33
CA PRO A 181 13.77 3.54 4.95
C PRO A 181 12.49 4.39 4.99
N GLY A 182 12.62 5.63 5.45
CA GLY A 182 11.49 6.56 5.47
C GLY A 182 11.03 6.96 4.06
N TYR A 183 9.77 7.36 3.96
CA TYR A 183 9.24 7.94 2.73
C TYR A 183 9.90 9.28 2.48
N SER A 184 10.57 9.40 1.32
CA SER A 184 11.11 10.68 0.88
C SER A 184 10.00 11.53 0.21
N PRO A 185 10.23 12.83 -0.04
CA PRO A 185 9.28 13.68 -0.77
C PRO A 185 8.86 13.11 -2.14
N ASP A 186 9.74 12.33 -2.80
CA ASP A 186 9.43 11.70 -4.09
C ASP A 186 8.45 10.53 -3.98
N TYR A 187 8.31 9.95 -2.79
CA TYR A 187 7.44 8.80 -2.48
C TYR A 187 6.35 9.14 -1.47
N SER A 188 6.18 10.41 -1.13
CA SER A 188 5.08 10.94 -0.33
C SER A 188 4.10 11.69 -1.21
N GLY A 189 2.84 11.80 -0.77
CA GLY A 189 1.81 12.49 -1.52
C GLY A 189 0.41 12.08 -1.12
N SER A 190 -0.57 12.76 -1.68
CA SER A 190 -1.99 12.46 -1.52
C SER A 190 -2.57 11.95 -2.83
N TYR A 191 -3.40 10.91 -2.73
CA TYR A 191 -4.08 10.23 -3.83
C TYR A 191 -5.57 10.24 -3.54
N ASP A 192 -6.32 11.01 -4.31
CA ASP A 192 -7.75 11.21 -4.12
C ASP A 192 -8.52 10.51 -5.23
N ARG A 193 -9.67 9.93 -4.88
CA ARG A 193 -10.59 9.35 -5.83
C ARG A 193 -12.02 9.54 -5.36
N ASP A 194 -12.86 10.01 -6.26
CA ASP A 194 -14.30 9.95 -6.09
C ASP A 194 -14.94 8.94 -7.05
N SER A 195 -16.04 8.40 -6.62
CA SER A 195 -16.84 7.47 -7.43
C SER A 195 -18.32 7.60 -7.12
N TYR A 196 -19.14 7.31 -8.09
CA TYR A 196 -20.58 7.16 -7.90
C TYR A 196 -21.07 5.86 -8.50
N ALA A 197 -22.08 5.30 -7.88
CA ALA A 197 -22.71 4.09 -8.34
C ALA A 197 -24.23 4.22 -8.33
N VAL A 198 -24.86 3.54 -9.28
CA VAL A 198 -26.31 3.29 -9.27
C VAL A 198 -26.58 1.81 -9.51
N TYR A 199 -27.58 1.29 -8.85
CA TYR A 199 -27.93 -0.12 -9.00
C TYR A 199 -29.44 -0.34 -9.01
N THR A 200 -29.85 -1.47 -9.58
CA THR A 200 -31.21 -2.00 -9.49
C THR A 200 -31.18 -3.51 -9.39
N ASP A 201 -32.11 -4.06 -8.64
CA ASP A 201 -32.31 -5.50 -8.44
C ASP A 201 -33.83 -5.77 -8.45
N ILE A 202 -34.23 -6.77 -9.20
CA ILE A 202 -35.61 -7.28 -9.17
C ILE A 202 -35.57 -8.77 -8.84
N SER A 203 -36.42 -9.17 -7.88
CA SER A 203 -36.52 -10.55 -7.46
C SER A 203 -37.95 -10.91 -7.13
N GLY A 204 -38.31 -12.18 -7.31
CA GLY A 204 -39.63 -12.69 -6.96
C GLY A 204 -39.93 -14.06 -7.54
N ASP A 205 -41.10 -14.58 -7.19
CA ASP A 205 -41.58 -15.84 -7.69
C ASP A 205 -42.22 -15.68 -9.08
N ILE A 206 -41.64 -16.33 -10.07
CA ILE A 206 -42.16 -16.38 -11.44
C ILE A 206 -43.33 -17.37 -11.50
N THR A 207 -43.20 -18.50 -10.81
CA THR A 207 -44.26 -19.47 -10.52
C THR A 207 -44.12 -19.94 -9.07
N ASP A 208 -45.03 -20.75 -8.58
CA ASP A 208 -44.96 -21.33 -7.23
C ASP A 208 -43.69 -22.14 -6.99
N GLU A 209 -43.05 -22.66 -8.06
CA GLU A 209 -41.83 -23.46 -7.99
C GLU A 209 -40.56 -22.69 -8.40
N LEU A 210 -40.69 -21.55 -9.09
CA LEU A 210 -39.56 -20.83 -9.68
C LEU A 210 -39.43 -19.42 -9.10
N PHE A 211 -38.40 -19.20 -8.31
CA PHE A 211 -37.91 -17.87 -7.92
C PHE A 211 -36.79 -17.42 -8.88
N ALA A 212 -36.78 -16.13 -9.26
CA ALA A 212 -35.74 -15.52 -10.06
C ALA A 212 -35.31 -14.16 -9.52
N GLN A 213 -34.07 -13.80 -9.79
CA GLN A 213 -33.46 -12.51 -9.45
C GLN A 213 -32.59 -12.02 -10.61
N ALA A 214 -32.64 -10.73 -10.90
CA ALA A 214 -31.72 -10.05 -11.81
C ALA A 214 -31.26 -8.73 -11.19
N ALA A 215 -29.97 -8.46 -11.20
CA ALA A 215 -29.35 -7.26 -10.68
C ALA A 215 -28.40 -6.64 -11.70
N LEU A 216 -28.33 -5.32 -11.71
CA LEU A 216 -27.43 -4.52 -12.51
C LEU A 216 -26.87 -3.40 -11.65
N ARG A 217 -25.55 -3.15 -11.74
CA ARG A 217 -24.86 -2.03 -11.09
C ARG A 217 -23.94 -1.37 -12.09
N TYR A 218 -24.00 -0.05 -12.15
CA TYR A 218 -23.07 0.81 -12.85
C TYR A 218 -22.27 1.60 -11.83
N GLU A 219 -20.97 1.68 -12.02
CA GLU A 219 -20.04 2.49 -11.23
C GLU A 219 -19.16 3.31 -12.16
N ASP A 220 -18.85 4.54 -11.75
CA ASP A 220 -17.93 5.43 -12.45
C ASP A 220 -16.93 5.99 -11.43
N TYR A 221 -15.66 5.93 -11.77
CA TYR A 221 -14.53 6.33 -10.94
C TYR A 221 -13.75 7.44 -11.63
N SER A 222 -13.33 8.46 -10.87
CA SER A 222 -12.64 9.62 -11.42
C SER A 222 -11.27 9.31 -12.03
N ASP A 223 -10.66 8.20 -11.66
CA ASP A 223 -9.28 7.85 -12.01
C ASP A 223 -9.14 6.79 -13.11
N PHE A 224 -10.10 5.89 -13.32
CA PHE A 224 -9.97 4.81 -14.32
C PHE A 224 -11.24 4.56 -15.17
N GLY A 225 -12.32 5.32 -14.96
CA GLY A 225 -13.54 5.23 -15.77
C GLY A 225 -14.62 4.35 -15.18
N SER A 226 -15.52 3.82 -16.02
CA SER A 226 -16.76 3.20 -15.58
C SER A 226 -16.80 1.69 -15.80
N GLU A 227 -17.54 1.02 -14.92
CA GLU A 227 -17.75 -0.42 -14.94
C GLU A 227 -19.24 -0.77 -14.79
N VAL A 228 -19.64 -1.84 -15.45
CA VAL A 228 -20.98 -2.43 -15.34
C VAL A 228 -20.88 -3.87 -14.89
N VAL A 229 -21.52 -4.17 -13.78
CA VAL A 229 -21.61 -5.54 -13.27
C VAL A 229 -23.07 -5.98 -13.19
N TYR A 230 -23.30 -7.26 -13.42
CA TYR A 230 -24.64 -7.84 -13.39
C TYR A 230 -24.65 -9.22 -12.72
N LYS A 231 -25.81 -9.60 -12.24
CA LYS A 231 -26.09 -10.92 -11.68
C LYS A 231 -27.47 -11.40 -12.10
N VAL A 232 -27.56 -12.67 -12.46
CA VAL A 232 -28.82 -13.41 -12.62
C VAL A 232 -28.77 -14.62 -11.72
N ALA A 233 -29.85 -14.89 -11.01
CA ALA A 233 -29.98 -16.07 -10.14
C ALA A 233 -31.37 -16.65 -10.24
N GLY A 234 -31.49 -17.96 -9.98
CA GLY A 234 -32.73 -18.64 -9.93
C GLY A 234 -32.70 -19.82 -8.97
N PHE A 235 -33.88 -20.11 -8.43
CA PHE A 235 -34.12 -21.28 -7.62
C PHE A 235 -35.38 -21.98 -8.15
N TYR A 236 -35.27 -23.27 -8.42
CA TYR A 236 -36.39 -24.11 -8.87
C TYR A 236 -36.63 -25.26 -7.89
N GLN A 237 -37.83 -25.34 -7.36
CA GLN A 237 -38.28 -26.40 -6.46
C GLN A 237 -38.89 -27.53 -7.27
N PHE A 238 -38.27 -28.71 -7.31
CA PHE A 238 -38.77 -29.89 -8.02
C PHE A 238 -39.79 -30.66 -7.20
N SER A 239 -39.61 -30.70 -5.89
CA SER A 239 -40.51 -31.31 -4.91
C SER A 239 -40.29 -30.66 -3.55
N ASP A 240 -41.10 -31.03 -2.55
CA ASP A 240 -40.96 -30.51 -1.17
C ASP A 240 -39.57 -30.76 -0.57
N GLU A 241 -38.85 -31.80 -1.04
CA GLU A 241 -37.54 -32.18 -0.51
C GLU A 241 -36.37 -31.77 -1.42
N VAL A 242 -36.59 -31.45 -2.70
CA VAL A 242 -35.55 -31.25 -3.69
C VAL A 242 -35.73 -29.94 -4.45
N GLY A 243 -34.71 -29.06 -4.35
CA GLY A 243 -34.61 -27.85 -5.11
C GLY A 243 -33.23 -27.64 -5.72
N PHE A 244 -33.14 -26.86 -6.78
CA PHE A 244 -31.91 -26.47 -7.46
C PHE A 244 -31.80 -24.96 -7.54
N ARG A 245 -30.60 -24.44 -7.21
CA ARG A 245 -30.28 -23.01 -7.36
C ARG A 245 -29.02 -22.84 -8.19
N SER A 246 -29.04 -21.80 -8.98
CA SER A 246 -27.89 -21.37 -9.79
C SER A 246 -27.80 -19.85 -9.83
N SER A 247 -26.58 -19.33 -9.94
CA SER A 247 -26.37 -17.92 -10.19
C SER A 247 -25.21 -17.73 -11.15
N PHE A 248 -25.30 -16.68 -11.96
CA PHE A 248 -24.25 -16.22 -12.85
C PHE A 248 -24.14 -14.72 -12.74
N GLY A 249 -22.90 -14.18 -12.74
CA GLY A 249 -22.68 -12.75 -12.68
C GLY A 249 -21.24 -12.39 -12.91
N THR A 250 -21.01 -11.11 -13.13
CA THR A 250 -19.69 -10.49 -13.18
C THR A 250 -19.41 -9.78 -11.87
N GLY A 251 -18.13 -9.59 -11.55
CA GLY A 251 -17.70 -8.84 -10.38
C GLY A 251 -16.52 -7.96 -10.77
N PHE A 252 -16.44 -6.79 -10.16
CA PHE A 252 -15.35 -5.85 -10.28
C PHE A 252 -14.93 -5.37 -8.89
N ARG A 253 -13.66 -5.09 -8.72
CA ARG A 253 -13.11 -4.42 -7.56
C ARG A 253 -12.08 -3.40 -8.02
N ALA A 254 -12.32 -2.14 -7.72
CA ALA A 254 -11.35 -1.08 -7.94
C ALA A 254 -10.07 -1.33 -7.14
N PRO A 255 -8.88 -1.05 -7.71
CA PRO A 255 -7.66 -0.88 -6.92
C PRO A 255 -7.89 0.19 -5.85
N THR A 256 -7.24 0.07 -4.71
CA THR A 256 -7.27 1.16 -3.72
C THR A 256 -6.42 2.34 -4.21
N PRO A 257 -6.68 3.60 -3.78
CA PRO A 257 -5.85 4.75 -4.18
C PRO A 257 -4.35 4.54 -3.95
N GLY A 258 -3.96 3.81 -2.90
CA GLY A 258 -2.56 3.48 -2.62
C GLY A 258 -1.95 2.36 -3.48
N GLN A 259 -2.69 1.83 -4.47
CA GLN A 259 -2.21 0.81 -5.42
C GLN A 259 -2.01 1.37 -6.84
N GLN A 260 -2.14 2.66 -7.02
CA GLN A 260 -1.98 3.36 -8.30
C GLN A 260 -0.54 3.77 -8.57
#